data_013ed99a755e8771fa449b2daa496ef0
#
_entry.id   013ed99a755e8771fa449b2daa496ef0
#
_cell.length_a   1.000
_cell.length_b   1.000
_cell.length_c   1.000
_cell.angle_alpha   90.00
_cell.angle_beta   90.00
_cell.angle_gamma   90.00
#
_symmetry.space_group_name_H-M   'P 1'
#
loop_
_entity.id
_entity.type
_entity.pdbx_description
1 polymer ?
#
loop_
_entity_poly.entity_id
_entity_poly.type
_entity_poly.pdbx_seq_one_letter_code
_entity_poly.pdbx_strand_id
1 'polypeptide(L)'
;MKAIILTPQQRREIERRRKGTLDRRVYQRLTAVLAVAADKSREEVADLLGIGLTPLGEWLRVFRNKGLDALCTLHYKGDPGKLAPQQIEQLKAKVSTGCFRNSDQIRHWIEETFNVTYKSSGVKDLLRRIGVSYHKVAGFLWKADPDKQKAFVKKYQRQKANARRKGAAHTRRYFVDACHPVWGLDLVYSCWLLVGQRFLVGMGGGRKRLNILGAYCPDDQEYLDLRLTRDNINGEQFINLLRLLRERHPEIKRFILYLDNATYYGKPVVQEWLRRHPEFHLEPVPPYSPNVNLIERLWKFLKQRALSRWHKTFEAMQEAVSEVLDHLDEYREELAKLMVDEFHIIEKQEIPIEYREVA
;
A
#
# COMPACT_ATOMS: atom_id res chain seq x y z
N MET A 1 20.21 21.46 -52.65
CA MET A 1 19.84 21.92 -51.28
C MET A 1 21.08 21.99 -50.42
N LYS A 2 21.20 22.99 -49.51
CA LYS A 2 22.42 23.16 -48.66
C LYS A 2 22.66 21.92 -47.79
N ALA A 3 23.90 21.47 -47.66
CA ALA A 3 24.34 20.38 -46.78
C ALA A 3 23.97 20.68 -45.31
N ILE A 4 23.74 19.63 -44.49
CA ILE A 4 23.61 19.78 -43.05
C ILE A 4 24.98 19.62 -42.43
N ILE A 5 25.53 20.71 -41.93
CA ILE A 5 26.82 20.73 -41.24
C ILE A 5 26.51 20.85 -39.73
N LEU A 6 26.90 19.88 -38.95
CA LEU A 6 26.76 19.87 -37.48
C LEU A 6 28.04 20.25 -36.80
N THR A 7 27.96 21.14 -35.82
CA THR A 7 29.09 21.34 -34.91
C THR A 7 29.31 20.10 -34.02
N PRO A 8 30.52 19.88 -33.48
CA PRO A 8 30.76 18.76 -32.57
C PRO A 8 29.79 18.74 -31.35
N GLN A 9 29.40 19.92 -30.89
CA GLN A 9 28.43 20.06 -29.78
C GLN A 9 27.03 19.65 -30.20
N GLN A 10 26.55 20.09 -31.36
CA GLN A 10 25.25 19.70 -31.90
C GLN A 10 25.17 18.20 -32.15
N ARG A 11 26.24 17.59 -32.72
CA ARG A 11 26.28 16.15 -32.95
C ARG A 11 26.15 15.38 -31.64
N ARG A 12 26.91 15.75 -30.59
CA ARG A 12 26.82 15.12 -29.25
C ARG A 12 25.43 15.25 -28.64
N GLU A 13 24.80 16.41 -28.76
CA GLU A 13 23.44 16.64 -28.23
C GLU A 13 22.39 15.80 -28.95
N ILE A 14 22.45 15.70 -30.30
CA ILE A 14 21.55 14.85 -31.08
C ILE A 14 21.73 13.37 -30.71
N GLU A 15 22.97 12.90 -30.56
CA GLU A 15 23.28 11.52 -30.16
C GLU A 15 22.78 11.22 -28.74
N ARG A 16 22.94 12.16 -27.80
CA ARG A 16 22.42 12.05 -26.44
C ARG A 16 20.90 11.90 -26.43
N ARG A 17 20.20 12.77 -27.14
CA ARG A 17 18.71 12.70 -27.23
C ARG A 17 18.24 11.45 -27.96
N ARG A 18 18.94 11.01 -29.00
CA ARG A 18 18.62 9.77 -29.71
C ARG A 18 18.73 8.54 -28.80
N LYS A 19 19.76 8.48 -27.96
CA LYS A 19 19.94 7.37 -26.98
C LYS A 19 18.91 7.42 -25.86
N GLY A 20 18.46 8.59 -25.47
CA GLY A 20 17.51 8.79 -24.36
C GLY A 20 16.03 8.74 -24.76
N THR A 21 15.69 8.72 -26.06
CA THR A 21 14.28 8.70 -26.47
C THR A 21 13.71 7.30 -26.60
N LEU A 22 12.50 7.09 -26.06
CA LEU A 22 11.69 5.87 -26.24
C LEU A 22 10.75 5.97 -27.44
N ASP A 23 10.53 7.17 -28.00
CA ASP A 23 9.66 7.34 -29.16
C ASP A 23 10.41 7.04 -30.46
N ARG A 24 9.97 5.97 -31.14
CA ARG A 24 10.54 5.53 -32.40
C ARG A 24 10.56 6.63 -33.47
N ARG A 25 9.56 7.48 -33.51
CA ARG A 25 9.45 8.57 -34.52
C ARG A 25 10.52 9.64 -34.26
N VAL A 26 10.75 10.00 -33.01
CA VAL A 26 11.82 10.94 -32.63
C VAL A 26 13.18 10.31 -32.92
N TYR A 27 13.37 9.04 -32.58
CA TYR A 27 14.59 8.29 -32.87
C TYR A 27 14.92 8.31 -34.37
N GLN A 28 13.92 8.01 -35.24
CA GLN A 28 14.11 8.03 -36.69
C GLN A 28 14.48 9.43 -37.22
N ARG A 29 13.83 10.51 -36.75
CA ARG A 29 14.15 11.89 -37.13
C ARG A 29 15.57 12.29 -36.76
N LEU A 30 15.99 11.97 -35.57
CA LEU A 30 17.37 12.25 -35.10
C LEU A 30 18.41 11.44 -35.88
N THR A 31 18.11 10.18 -36.17
CA THR A 31 18.97 9.31 -36.98
C THR A 31 19.11 9.84 -38.40
N ALA A 32 18.00 10.34 -38.99
CA ALA A 32 18.03 10.94 -40.31
C ALA A 32 18.95 12.16 -40.41
N VAL A 33 18.90 13.06 -39.41
CA VAL A 33 19.78 14.24 -39.37
C VAL A 33 21.23 13.85 -39.24
N LEU A 34 21.56 12.88 -38.37
CA LEU A 34 22.93 12.40 -38.19
C LEU A 34 23.49 11.72 -39.45
N ALA A 35 22.67 10.91 -40.12
CA ALA A 35 23.07 10.21 -41.35
C ALA A 35 23.37 11.16 -42.50
N VAL A 36 22.49 12.17 -42.75
CA VAL A 36 22.71 13.20 -43.75
C VAL A 36 23.90 14.07 -43.41
N ALA A 37 24.13 14.38 -42.15
CA ALA A 37 25.31 15.13 -41.71
C ALA A 37 26.63 14.31 -41.75
N ALA A 38 26.53 13.01 -41.99
CA ALA A 38 27.67 12.13 -42.29
C ALA A 38 27.81 11.81 -43.79
N ASP A 39 27.33 12.75 -44.64
CA ASP A 39 27.39 12.73 -46.10
C ASP A 39 26.69 11.56 -46.80
N LYS A 40 25.75 10.86 -46.10
CA LYS A 40 24.91 9.86 -46.76
C LYS A 40 23.89 10.57 -47.66
N SER A 41 23.63 9.97 -48.83
CA SER A 41 22.61 10.48 -49.73
C SER A 41 21.22 10.36 -49.11
N ARG A 42 20.27 11.15 -49.57
CA ARG A 42 18.89 11.11 -49.05
C ARG A 42 18.18 9.79 -49.38
N GLU A 43 18.49 9.27 -50.53
CA GLU A 43 18.00 8.01 -51.03
C GLU A 43 18.44 6.88 -50.08
N GLU A 44 19.73 6.82 -49.76
CA GLU A 44 20.28 5.85 -48.80
C GLU A 44 19.68 5.99 -47.40
N VAL A 45 19.45 7.22 -46.92
CA VAL A 45 18.87 7.48 -45.61
C VAL A 45 17.38 7.10 -45.59
N ALA A 46 16.65 7.40 -46.65
CA ALA A 46 15.25 7.04 -46.79
C ALA A 46 15.05 5.53 -46.80
N ASP A 47 15.87 4.80 -47.56
CA ASP A 47 15.88 3.34 -47.62
C ASP A 47 16.25 2.73 -46.26
N LEU A 48 17.32 3.21 -45.65
CA LEU A 48 17.77 2.71 -44.31
C LEU A 48 16.70 2.87 -43.23
N LEU A 49 15.91 3.94 -43.27
CA LEU A 49 14.88 4.22 -42.28
C LEU A 49 13.49 3.68 -42.68
N GLY A 50 13.34 3.14 -43.87
CA GLY A 50 12.06 2.67 -44.39
C GLY A 50 11.02 3.77 -44.54
N ILE A 51 11.43 4.97 -45.02
CA ILE A 51 10.58 6.15 -45.18
C ILE A 51 10.68 6.73 -46.59
N GLY A 52 9.68 7.50 -46.98
CA GLY A 52 9.73 8.25 -48.26
C GLY A 52 10.66 9.47 -48.21
N LEU A 53 11.07 9.96 -49.39
CA LEU A 53 11.92 11.15 -49.50
C LEU A 53 11.20 12.43 -48.99
N THR A 54 9.88 12.52 -49.15
CA THR A 54 9.08 13.67 -48.70
C THR A 54 9.13 13.88 -47.21
N PRO A 55 8.78 12.87 -46.34
CA PRO A 55 8.96 12.98 -44.88
C PRO A 55 10.41 13.31 -44.49
N LEU A 56 11.40 12.66 -45.08
CA LEU A 56 12.79 12.97 -44.83
C LEU A 56 13.12 14.44 -45.14
N GLY A 57 12.69 14.94 -46.29
CA GLY A 57 12.87 16.34 -46.67
C GLY A 57 12.26 17.34 -45.70
N GLU A 58 11.06 17.01 -45.16
CA GLU A 58 10.39 17.82 -44.14
C GLU A 58 11.14 17.82 -42.81
N TRP A 59 11.60 16.69 -42.35
CA TRP A 59 12.38 16.61 -41.11
C TRP A 59 13.67 17.43 -41.20
N LEU A 60 14.39 17.33 -42.30
CA LEU A 60 15.61 18.12 -42.54
C LEU A 60 15.31 19.62 -42.64
N ARG A 61 14.18 19.99 -43.22
CA ARG A 61 13.70 21.39 -43.27
C ARG A 61 13.36 21.92 -41.89
N VAL A 62 12.61 21.14 -41.10
CA VAL A 62 12.26 21.51 -39.71
C VAL A 62 13.52 21.69 -38.87
N PHE A 63 14.47 20.76 -38.96
CA PHE A 63 15.74 20.87 -38.23
C PHE A 63 16.51 22.15 -38.61
N ARG A 64 16.63 22.49 -39.91
CA ARG A 64 17.35 23.67 -40.35
C ARG A 64 16.69 24.98 -39.93
N ASN A 65 15.39 25.05 -40.02
CA ASN A 65 14.65 26.29 -39.83
C ASN A 65 14.23 26.54 -38.38
N LYS A 66 13.98 25.48 -37.65
CA LYS A 66 13.37 25.54 -36.30
C LYS A 66 14.21 24.83 -35.20
N GLY A 67 15.33 24.19 -35.61
CA GLY A 67 16.25 23.56 -34.68
C GLY A 67 15.83 22.19 -34.15
N LEU A 68 16.63 21.69 -33.19
CA LEU A 68 16.52 20.34 -32.66
C LEU A 68 15.25 20.12 -31.87
N ASP A 69 14.83 21.08 -31.06
CA ASP A 69 13.62 20.96 -30.23
C ASP A 69 12.36 20.79 -31.06
N ALA A 70 12.21 21.58 -32.15
CA ALA A 70 11.09 21.46 -33.07
C ALA A 70 11.10 20.12 -33.83
N LEU A 71 12.27 19.56 -34.14
CA LEU A 71 12.39 18.24 -34.77
C LEU A 71 11.89 17.13 -33.82
N CYS A 72 12.19 17.23 -32.55
CA CYS A 72 11.77 16.27 -31.50
C CYS A 72 10.30 16.42 -31.14
N THR A 73 9.69 17.58 -31.36
CA THR A 73 8.29 17.82 -31.04
C THR A 73 7.38 17.07 -32.03
N LEU A 74 6.54 16.21 -31.45
CA LEU A 74 5.51 15.52 -32.22
C LEU A 74 4.20 16.30 -32.10
N HIS A 75 3.74 16.90 -33.19
CA HIS A 75 2.47 17.66 -33.23
C HIS A 75 1.23 16.75 -33.23
N TYR A 76 1.41 15.45 -32.96
CA TYR A 76 0.28 14.54 -32.85
C TYR A 76 -0.46 14.80 -31.54
N LYS A 77 -1.64 15.39 -31.62
CA LYS A 77 -2.50 15.70 -30.46
C LYS A 77 -3.23 14.49 -29.89
N GLY A 78 -3.03 13.31 -30.46
CA GLY A 78 -3.78 12.10 -30.10
C GLY A 78 -5.21 12.14 -30.66
N ASP A 79 -5.93 11.04 -30.53
CA ASP A 79 -7.38 11.02 -30.72
C ASP A 79 -8.02 11.76 -29.53
N PRO A 80 -8.85 12.82 -29.76
CA PRO A 80 -9.53 13.53 -28.68
C PRO A 80 -10.44 12.60 -27.85
N GLY A 81 -10.72 11.41 -28.37
CA GLY A 81 -11.61 10.44 -27.75
C GLY A 81 -13.09 10.75 -28.04
N LYS A 82 -13.95 9.82 -27.59
CA LYS A 82 -15.38 9.91 -27.88
C LYS A 82 -16.14 10.88 -26.96
N LEU A 83 -15.57 11.22 -25.79
CA LEU A 83 -16.19 12.11 -24.80
C LEU A 83 -15.62 13.53 -24.92
N ALA A 84 -16.49 14.52 -24.90
CA ALA A 84 -16.12 15.91 -24.77
C ALA A 84 -15.50 16.23 -23.39
N PRO A 85 -14.69 17.30 -23.26
CA PRO A 85 -14.07 17.68 -22.00
C PRO A 85 -15.05 17.81 -20.83
N GLN A 86 -16.23 18.39 -21.06
CA GLN A 86 -17.29 18.53 -20.04
C GLN A 86 -17.85 17.18 -19.58
N GLN A 87 -18.02 16.23 -20.51
CA GLN A 87 -18.46 14.86 -20.21
C GLN A 87 -17.41 14.10 -19.39
N ILE A 88 -16.12 14.35 -19.66
CA ILE A 88 -15.01 13.77 -18.87
C ILE A 88 -15.05 14.29 -17.43
N GLU A 89 -15.29 15.58 -17.21
CA GLU A 89 -15.40 16.13 -15.85
C GLU A 89 -16.64 15.58 -15.10
N GLN A 90 -17.77 15.43 -15.80
CA GLN A 90 -18.95 14.75 -15.20
C GLN A 90 -18.66 13.30 -14.86
N LEU A 91 -17.93 12.57 -15.70
CA LEU A 91 -17.50 11.21 -15.42
C LEU A 91 -16.58 11.15 -14.21
N LYS A 92 -15.59 12.04 -14.11
CA LYS A 92 -14.70 12.11 -12.93
C LYS A 92 -15.47 12.39 -11.65
N ALA A 93 -16.40 13.37 -11.69
CA ALA A 93 -17.25 13.67 -10.54
C ALA A 93 -18.09 12.46 -10.12
N LYS A 94 -18.65 11.72 -11.08
CA LYS A 94 -19.44 10.51 -10.76
C LYS A 94 -18.56 9.37 -10.24
N VAL A 95 -17.38 9.14 -10.81
CA VAL A 95 -16.44 8.12 -10.35
C VAL A 95 -15.95 8.43 -8.93
N SER A 96 -15.72 9.70 -8.60
CA SER A 96 -15.27 10.10 -7.26
C SER A 96 -16.26 9.81 -6.14
N THR A 97 -17.54 9.56 -6.45
CA THR A 97 -18.52 9.11 -5.45
C THR A 97 -18.35 7.65 -5.02
N GLY A 98 -17.45 6.89 -5.65
CA GLY A 98 -17.21 5.48 -5.33
C GLY A 98 -18.34 4.52 -5.71
N CYS A 99 -19.31 4.95 -6.53
CA CYS A 99 -20.52 4.17 -6.83
C CYS A 99 -20.30 2.99 -7.79
N PHE A 100 -19.19 2.97 -8.53
CA PHE A 100 -18.91 1.93 -9.52
C PHE A 100 -18.00 0.82 -8.97
N ARG A 101 -18.44 -0.43 -9.07
CA ARG A 101 -17.69 -1.61 -8.62
C ARG A 101 -16.81 -2.22 -9.72
N ASN A 102 -17.09 -1.94 -10.98
CA ASN A 102 -16.33 -2.43 -12.13
C ASN A 102 -16.47 -1.51 -13.34
N SER A 103 -15.61 -1.72 -14.35
CA SER A 103 -15.58 -0.90 -15.56
C SER A 103 -16.83 -1.04 -16.45
N ASP A 104 -17.58 -2.12 -16.33
CA ASP A 104 -18.80 -2.31 -17.12
C ASP A 104 -19.94 -1.44 -16.61
N GLN A 105 -20.04 -1.21 -15.30
CA GLN A 105 -20.98 -0.23 -14.75
C GLN A 105 -20.68 1.18 -15.25
N ILE A 106 -19.39 1.54 -15.36
CA ILE A 106 -18.99 2.84 -15.93
C ILE A 106 -19.36 2.90 -17.42
N ARG A 107 -19.16 1.82 -18.16
CA ARG A 107 -19.52 1.72 -19.59
C ARG A 107 -21.02 1.96 -19.79
N HIS A 108 -21.86 1.27 -19.04
CA HIS A 108 -23.31 1.47 -19.11
C HIS A 108 -23.72 2.88 -18.73
N TRP A 109 -23.17 3.43 -17.66
CA TRP A 109 -23.48 4.79 -17.24
C TRP A 109 -23.08 5.83 -18.33
N ILE A 110 -21.93 5.66 -18.99
CA ILE A 110 -21.52 6.52 -20.11
C ILE A 110 -22.53 6.42 -21.26
N GLU A 111 -22.96 5.21 -21.58
CA GLU A 111 -23.92 4.94 -22.66
C GLU A 111 -25.29 5.56 -22.35
N GLU A 112 -25.80 5.37 -21.15
CA GLU A 112 -27.07 5.94 -20.70
C GLU A 112 -27.05 7.47 -20.59
N THR A 113 -25.95 8.04 -20.08
CA THR A 113 -25.86 9.47 -19.80
C THR A 113 -25.47 10.30 -21.02
N PHE A 114 -24.58 9.77 -21.86
CA PHE A 114 -23.99 10.53 -22.97
C PHE A 114 -24.35 9.97 -24.35
N ASN A 115 -25.06 8.84 -24.41
CA ASN A 115 -25.35 8.10 -25.65
C ASN A 115 -24.07 7.75 -26.44
N VAL A 116 -22.97 7.42 -25.72
CA VAL A 116 -21.67 7.08 -26.30
C VAL A 116 -21.28 5.66 -25.92
N THR A 117 -21.17 4.79 -26.90
CA THR A 117 -20.84 3.39 -26.69
C THR A 117 -19.33 3.15 -26.72
N TYR A 118 -18.83 2.45 -25.71
CA TYR A 118 -17.45 1.97 -25.61
C TYR A 118 -17.38 0.44 -25.57
N LYS A 119 -16.29 -0.13 -26.11
CA LYS A 119 -15.90 -1.51 -25.79
C LYS A 119 -15.31 -1.55 -24.38
N SER A 120 -15.34 -2.72 -23.71
CA SER A 120 -14.80 -2.88 -22.35
C SER A 120 -13.32 -2.46 -22.23
N SER A 121 -12.48 -2.79 -23.24
CA SER A 121 -11.09 -2.32 -23.28
C SER A 121 -11.00 -0.79 -23.42
N GLY A 122 -11.85 -0.18 -24.27
CA GLY A 122 -11.85 1.27 -24.51
C GLY A 122 -12.22 2.09 -23.27
N VAL A 123 -13.12 1.57 -22.39
CA VAL A 123 -13.42 2.23 -21.11
C VAL A 123 -12.19 2.17 -20.17
N LYS A 124 -11.51 1.02 -20.10
CA LYS A 124 -10.29 0.90 -19.27
C LYS A 124 -9.19 1.86 -19.73
N ASP A 125 -9.03 2.04 -21.04
CA ASP A 125 -8.06 2.99 -21.61
C ASP A 125 -8.47 4.43 -21.35
N LEU A 126 -9.76 4.76 -21.45
CA LEU A 126 -10.30 6.06 -21.07
C LEU A 126 -9.99 6.36 -19.59
N LEU A 127 -10.34 5.45 -18.68
CA LEU A 127 -10.13 5.61 -17.25
C LEU A 127 -8.66 5.86 -16.92
N ARG A 128 -7.75 5.07 -17.52
CA ARG A 128 -6.29 5.24 -17.34
C ARG A 128 -5.85 6.62 -17.86
N ARG A 129 -6.34 7.06 -19.02
CA ARG A 129 -6.00 8.36 -19.63
C ARG A 129 -6.45 9.54 -18.76
N ILE A 130 -7.60 9.44 -18.09
CA ILE A 130 -8.14 10.52 -17.24
C ILE A 130 -7.68 10.42 -15.78
N GLY A 131 -6.73 9.50 -15.47
CA GLY A 131 -6.14 9.37 -14.14
C GLY A 131 -7.00 8.61 -13.12
N VAL A 132 -7.95 7.79 -13.59
CA VAL A 132 -8.78 6.93 -12.74
C VAL A 132 -8.16 5.53 -12.64
N SER A 133 -8.01 5.02 -11.41
CA SER A 133 -7.52 3.68 -11.13
C SER A 133 -8.49 2.92 -10.22
N TYR A 134 -8.37 1.59 -10.25
CA TYR A 134 -9.22 0.72 -9.43
C TYR A 134 -8.59 0.51 -8.06
N HIS A 135 -9.32 0.87 -7.01
CA HIS A 135 -8.87 0.75 -5.63
C HIS A 135 -9.83 -0.12 -4.82
N LYS A 136 -9.29 -0.83 -3.83
CA LYS A 136 -10.10 -1.45 -2.80
C LYS A 136 -10.66 -0.34 -1.91
N VAL A 137 -11.97 -0.42 -1.62
CA VAL A 137 -12.61 0.50 -0.65
C VAL A 137 -11.95 0.27 0.72
N ALA A 138 -11.45 1.33 1.31
CA ALA A 138 -10.92 1.31 2.67
C ALA A 138 -12.07 1.60 3.64
N GLY A 139 -12.29 0.66 4.58
CA GLY A 139 -13.15 0.93 5.73
C GLY A 139 -12.41 1.81 6.74
N PHE A 140 -13.11 2.76 7.35
CA PHE A 140 -12.63 3.48 8.52
C PHE A 140 -13.63 3.31 9.66
N LEU A 141 -13.11 3.36 10.88
CA LEU A 141 -13.99 3.32 12.05
C LEU A 141 -14.49 4.74 12.30
N TRP A 142 -15.72 5.03 11.90
CA TRP A 142 -16.35 6.36 11.96
C TRP A 142 -16.37 7.00 13.36
N LYS A 143 -16.25 6.18 14.42
CA LYS A 143 -16.08 6.62 15.82
C LYS A 143 -14.64 6.99 16.18
N ALA A 144 -13.68 6.85 15.26
CA ALA A 144 -12.30 7.24 15.50
C ALA A 144 -12.18 8.77 15.60
N ASP A 145 -11.41 9.25 16.57
CA ASP A 145 -11.16 10.65 16.81
C ASP A 145 -9.75 11.03 16.31
N PRO A 146 -9.63 11.76 15.17
CA PRO A 146 -8.34 12.13 14.62
C PRO A 146 -7.49 12.99 15.56
N ASP A 147 -8.10 13.83 16.39
CA ASP A 147 -7.36 14.69 17.30
C ASP A 147 -6.74 13.88 18.45
N LYS A 148 -7.49 12.89 18.97
CA LYS A 148 -6.94 11.92 19.94
C LYS A 148 -5.82 11.07 19.34
N GLN A 149 -5.97 10.64 18.08
CA GLN A 149 -4.92 9.90 17.37
C GLN A 149 -3.65 10.77 17.22
N LYS A 150 -3.78 12.04 16.80
CA LYS A 150 -2.65 12.99 16.71
C LYS A 150 -1.97 13.19 18.05
N ALA A 151 -2.74 13.37 19.11
CA ALA A 151 -2.21 13.51 20.47
C ALA A 151 -1.45 12.27 20.93
N PHE A 152 -2.00 11.07 20.65
CA PHE A 152 -1.34 9.80 20.95
C PHE A 152 -0.02 9.66 20.18
N VAL A 153 -0.02 9.89 18.87
CA VAL A 153 1.19 9.79 18.04
C VAL A 153 2.25 10.78 18.52
N LYS A 154 1.89 12.01 18.85
CA LYS A 154 2.81 13.00 19.44
C LYS A 154 3.40 12.53 20.77
N LYS A 155 2.58 11.93 21.65
CA LYS A 155 3.03 11.34 22.93
C LYS A 155 3.98 10.16 22.68
N TYR A 156 3.62 9.26 21.77
CA TYR A 156 4.43 8.11 21.36
C TYR A 156 5.81 8.54 20.86
N GLN A 157 5.87 9.51 19.93
CA GLN A 157 7.15 10.00 19.40
C GLN A 157 8.03 10.65 20.49
N ARG A 158 7.43 11.38 21.43
CA ARG A 158 8.15 11.92 22.59
C ARG A 158 8.70 10.81 23.48
N GLN A 159 7.92 9.77 23.75
CA GLN A 159 8.35 8.61 24.53
C GLN A 159 9.47 7.83 23.82
N LYS A 160 9.38 7.69 22.49
CA LYS A 160 10.42 7.09 21.65
C LYS A 160 11.74 7.86 21.75
N ALA A 161 11.71 9.17 21.59
CA ALA A 161 12.89 10.04 21.70
C ALA A 161 13.51 9.97 23.11
N ASN A 162 12.69 9.95 24.16
CA ASN A 162 13.16 9.82 25.54
C ASN A 162 13.78 8.44 25.83
N ALA A 163 13.20 7.36 25.31
CA ALA A 163 13.75 6.03 25.47
C ALA A 163 15.13 5.91 24.77
N ARG A 164 15.26 6.43 23.56
CA ARG A 164 16.55 6.48 22.83
C ARG A 164 17.60 7.28 23.59
N ARG A 165 17.23 8.44 24.15
CA ARG A 165 18.17 9.28 24.94
C ARG A 165 18.65 8.59 26.20
N LYS A 166 17.79 7.80 26.89
CA LYS A 166 18.13 7.09 28.13
C LYS A 166 18.85 5.76 27.88
N GLY A 167 18.85 5.29 26.64
CA GLY A 167 19.40 4.01 26.24
C GLY A 167 18.38 2.86 26.31
N ALA A 168 18.55 1.90 25.42
CA ALA A 168 17.65 0.76 25.26
C ALA A 168 17.53 -0.09 26.54
N ALA A 169 18.60 -0.18 27.33
CA ALA A 169 18.64 -0.90 28.63
C ALA A 169 17.81 -0.23 29.73
N HIS A 170 17.30 0.97 29.53
CA HIS A 170 16.49 1.67 30.54
C HIS A 170 14.99 1.54 30.30
N THR A 171 14.54 1.62 29.05
CA THR A 171 13.10 1.69 28.73
C THR A 171 12.80 0.87 27.48
N ARG A 172 11.86 -0.06 27.59
CA ARG A 172 11.29 -0.81 26.45
C ARG A 172 9.83 -0.45 26.25
N ARG A 173 9.40 -0.49 25.01
CA ARG A 173 8.06 -0.08 24.56
C ARG A 173 7.41 -1.21 23.79
N TYR A 174 6.22 -1.61 24.19
CA TYR A 174 5.48 -2.69 23.52
C TYR A 174 4.09 -2.23 23.11
N PHE A 175 3.66 -2.62 21.94
CA PHE A 175 2.26 -2.66 21.57
C PHE A 175 1.70 -4.01 21.99
N VAL A 176 0.62 -4.00 22.76
CA VAL A 176 -0.01 -5.20 23.30
C VAL A 176 -1.44 -5.29 22.83
N ASP A 177 -1.81 -6.44 22.30
CA ASP A 177 -3.15 -6.67 21.79
C ASP A 177 -3.46 -8.17 21.69
N ALA A 178 -4.75 -8.48 21.56
CA ALA A 178 -5.25 -9.83 21.42
C ALA A 178 -5.63 -10.14 19.97
N CYS A 179 -5.27 -11.32 19.49
CA CYS A 179 -5.73 -11.87 18.23
C CYS A 179 -6.51 -13.16 18.46
N HIS A 180 -7.63 -13.31 17.73
CA HIS A 180 -8.53 -14.45 17.90
C HIS A 180 -8.80 -15.18 16.57
N PRO A 181 -7.81 -15.90 15.99
CA PRO A 181 -8.05 -16.71 14.80
C PRO A 181 -9.14 -17.76 15.04
N VAL A 182 -10.15 -17.76 14.17
CA VAL A 182 -11.29 -18.68 14.26
C VAL A 182 -11.20 -19.74 13.18
N TRP A 183 -11.17 -21.02 13.57
CA TRP A 183 -11.10 -22.10 12.62
C TRP A 183 -12.32 -22.16 11.69
N GLY A 184 -12.05 -22.18 10.40
CA GLY A 184 -13.06 -22.29 9.36
C GLY A 184 -13.84 -21.01 9.04
N LEU A 185 -13.56 -19.87 9.71
CA LEU A 185 -14.19 -18.57 9.40
C LEU A 185 -13.22 -17.55 8.81
N ASP A 186 -11.95 -17.57 9.22
CA ASP A 186 -10.93 -16.62 8.75
C ASP A 186 -10.33 -17.03 7.37
N LEU A 187 -11.12 -17.73 6.52
CA LEU A 187 -10.72 -18.10 5.17
C LEU A 187 -10.83 -16.91 4.23
N VAL A 188 -9.74 -16.19 4.06
CA VAL A 188 -9.70 -15.03 3.15
C VAL A 188 -8.64 -15.26 2.08
N TYR A 189 -8.90 -16.17 1.14
CA TYR A 189 -8.02 -16.32 0.00
C TYR A 189 -8.78 -16.56 -1.31
N SER A 190 -8.14 -16.20 -2.41
CA SER A 190 -8.59 -16.54 -3.76
C SER A 190 -7.60 -17.52 -4.37
N CYS A 191 -8.08 -18.48 -5.12
CA CYS A 191 -7.26 -19.46 -5.79
C CYS A 191 -7.53 -19.52 -7.30
N TRP A 192 -6.56 -19.98 -8.05
CA TRP A 192 -6.72 -20.24 -9.48
C TRP A 192 -7.42 -21.56 -9.70
N LEU A 193 -8.51 -21.56 -10.47
CA LEU A 193 -9.29 -22.73 -10.84
C LEU A 193 -9.53 -22.74 -12.34
N LEU A 194 -9.82 -23.91 -12.91
CA LEU A 194 -10.29 -24.00 -14.28
C LEU A 194 -11.66 -23.32 -14.41
N VAL A 195 -11.93 -22.72 -15.57
CA VAL A 195 -13.21 -22.08 -15.84
C VAL A 195 -14.37 -23.03 -15.59
N GLY A 196 -15.34 -22.60 -14.78
CA GLY A 196 -16.50 -23.42 -14.42
C GLY A 196 -16.29 -24.32 -13.18
N GLN A 197 -15.08 -24.43 -12.65
CA GLN A 197 -14.84 -25.14 -11.40
C GLN A 197 -15.16 -24.28 -10.17
N ARG A 198 -15.55 -24.96 -9.09
CA ARG A 198 -15.71 -24.38 -7.74
C ARG A 198 -14.88 -25.19 -6.77
N PHE A 199 -14.14 -24.51 -5.92
CA PHE A 199 -13.43 -25.14 -4.81
C PHE A 199 -14.22 -24.87 -3.53
N LEU A 200 -14.80 -25.92 -2.96
CA LEU A 200 -15.59 -25.85 -1.76
C LEU A 200 -14.79 -26.38 -0.58
N VAL A 201 -14.73 -25.64 0.49
CA VAL A 201 -14.08 -26.04 1.74
C VAL A 201 -15.13 -26.16 2.85
N GLY A 202 -14.98 -27.17 3.69
CA GLY A 202 -15.82 -27.33 4.88
C GLY A 202 -15.55 -26.22 5.88
N MET A 203 -16.56 -25.44 6.21
CA MET A 203 -16.47 -24.42 7.24
C MET A 203 -16.88 -25.00 8.58
N GLY A 204 -16.03 -24.83 9.61
CA GLY A 204 -16.39 -25.16 10.99
C GLY A 204 -17.47 -24.18 11.50
N GLY A 205 -18.29 -24.61 12.46
CA GLY A 205 -19.35 -23.78 13.06
C GLY A 205 -18.87 -22.62 13.93
N GLY A 206 -17.64 -22.13 13.75
CA GLY A 206 -17.10 -20.91 14.37
C GLY A 206 -16.83 -20.99 15.89
N ARG A 207 -16.95 -22.18 16.51
CA ARG A 207 -16.81 -22.32 17.97
C ARG A 207 -15.37 -22.52 18.46
N LYS A 208 -14.46 -23.02 17.58
CA LYS A 208 -13.06 -23.25 17.92
C LYS A 208 -12.22 -22.04 17.52
N ARG A 209 -11.59 -21.39 18.46
CA ARG A 209 -10.70 -20.24 18.22
C ARG A 209 -9.41 -20.40 19.01
N LEU A 210 -8.32 -19.90 18.48
CA LEU A 210 -7.06 -19.70 19.19
C LEU A 210 -7.07 -18.28 19.77
N ASN A 211 -6.75 -18.15 21.05
CA ASN A 211 -6.60 -16.84 21.69
C ASN A 211 -5.13 -16.54 21.84
N ILE A 212 -4.65 -15.47 21.24
CA ILE A 212 -3.25 -15.03 21.27
C ILE A 212 -3.22 -13.67 21.95
N LEU A 213 -2.48 -13.53 23.03
CA LEU A 213 -2.16 -12.23 23.63
C LEU A 213 -0.70 -11.93 23.33
N GLY A 214 -0.44 -10.96 22.46
CA GLY A 214 0.89 -10.64 21.97
C GLY A 214 1.40 -9.30 22.45
N ALA A 215 2.72 -9.17 22.52
CA ALA A 215 3.46 -7.95 22.77
C ALA A 215 4.55 -7.77 21.71
N TYR A 216 4.54 -6.66 21.01
CA TYR A 216 5.51 -6.33 19.96
C TYR A 216 6.29 -5.07 20.31
N CYS A 217 7.63 -5.19 20.35
CA CYS A 217 8.55 -4.08 20.57
C CYS A 217 9.06 -3.54 19.22
N PRO A 218 8.74 -2.29 18.84
CA PRO A 218 9.19 -1.73 17.56
C PRO A 218 10.66 -1.31 17.55
N ASP A 219 11.32 -1.25 18.71
CA ASP A 219 12.70 -0.76 18.80
C ASP A 219 13.71 -1.80 18.32
N ASP A 220 13.46 -3.08 18.53
CA ASP A 220 14.29 -4.22 18.11
C ASP A 220 13.52 -5.33 17.39
N GLN A 221 12.26 -5.09 17.07
CA GLN A 221 11.36 -6.05 16.40
C GLN A 221 11.12 -7.33 17.20
N GLU A 222 11.23 -7.24 18.52
CA GLU A 222 10.95 -8.38 19.40
C GLU A 222 9.44 -8.62 19.50
N TYR A 223 9.06 -9.89 19.48
CA TYR A 223 7.70 -10.34 19.67
C TYR A 223 7.66 -11.41 20.77
N LEU A 224 6.68 -11.31 21.66
CA LEU A 224 6.38 -12.28 22.72
C LEU A 224 4.87 -12.50 22.76
N ASP A 225 4.44 -13.73 23.03
CA ASP A 225 3.02 -14.06 23.13
C ASP A 225 2.68 -15.12 24.18
N LEU A 226 1.37 -15.18 24.45
CA LEU A 226 0.70 -16.29 25.13
C LEU A 226 -0.38 -16.84 24.22
N ARG A 227 -0.33 -18.15 23.90
CA ARG A 227 -1.29 -18.86 23.05
C ARG A 227 -2.18 -19.75 23.89
N LEU A 228 -3.48 -19.46 23.87
CA LEU A 228 -4.46 -20.12 24.71
C LEU A 228 -5.49 -20.84 23.82
N THR A 229 -5.60 -22.14 23.98
CA THR A 229 -6.47 -22.99 23.17
C THR A 229 -7.84 -23.22 23.79
N ARG A 230 -7.94 -23.09 25.10
CA ARG A 230 -9.17 -23.37 25.88
C ARG A 230 -9.65 -22.16 26.68
N ASP A 231 -8.71 -21.32 27.14
CA ASP A 231 -9.01 -20.22 28.03
C ASP A 231 -9.23 -18.92 27.26
N ASN A 232 -10.10 -18.08 27.78
CA ASN A 232 -10.25 -16.72 27.32
C ASN A 232 -9.14 -15.83 27.87
N ILE A 233 -8.72 -14.82 27.10
CA ILE A 233 -7.83 -13.79 27.59
C ILE A 233 -8.54 -13.01 28.69
N ASN A 234 -7.89 -12.90 29.85
CA ASN A 234 -8.39 -12.23 31.03
C ASN A 234 -7.25 -11.49 31.75
N GLY A 235 -7.53 -10.91 32.93
CA GLY A 235 -6.54 -10.17 33.71
C GLY A 235 -5.35 -11.01 34.16
N GLU A 236 -5.55 -12.31 34.50
CA GLU A 236 -4.48 -13.21 34.91
C GLU A 236 -3.55 -13.52 33.74
N GLN A 237 -4.12 -13.74 32.53
CA GLN A 237 -3.33 -13.98 31.33
C GLN A 237 -2.53 -12.72 30.95
N PHE A 238 -3.10 -11.54 31.15
CA PHE A 238 -2.35 -10.30 30.96
C PHE A 238 -1.16 -10.20 31.95
N ILE A 239 -1.39 -10.50 33.23
CA ILE A 239 -0.31 -10.54 34.24
C ILE A 239 0.77 -11.57 33.84
N ASN A 240 0.39 -12.72 33.31
CA ASN A 240 1.36 -13.72 32.84
C ASN A 240 2.23 -13.19 31.69
N LEU A 241 1.63 -12.41 30.75
CA LEU A 241 2.41 -11.73 29.71
C LEU A 241 3.40 -10.72 30.32
N LEU A 242 2.98 -9.95 31.34
CA LEU A 242 3.86 -9.00 32.02
C LEU A 242 5.02 -9.69 32.75
N ARG A 243 4.75 -10.85 33.36
CA ARG A 243 5.81 -11.71 33.98
C ARG A 243 6.79 -12.19 32.93
N LEU A 244 6.30 -12.67 31.78
CA LEU A 244 7.13 -13.11 30.66
C LEU A 244 8.04 -11.96 30.16
N LEU A 245 7.51 -10.75 30.03
CA LEU A 245 8.29 -9.57 29.67
C LEU A 245 9.37 -9.24 30.71
N ARG A 246 9.04 -9.36 32.00
CA ARG A 246 9.99 -9.14 33.12
C ARG A 246 11.08 -10.20 33.14
N GLU A 247 10.73 -11.47 32.97
CA GLU A 247 11.68 -12.60 32.95
C GLU A 247 12.63 -12.48 31.76
N ARG A 248 12.11 -12.04 30.59
CA ARG A 248 12.91 -11.85 29.38
C ARG A 248 13.90 -10.68 29.52
N HIS A 249 13.51 -9.65 30.24
CA HIS A 249 14.26 -8.40 30.38
C HIS A 249 14.38 -7.96 31.85
N PRO A 250 15.14 -8.68 32.66
CA PRO A 250 15.28 -8.37 34.09
C PRO A 250 16.01 -7.04 34.35
N GLU A 251 16.80 -6.55 33.37
CA GLU A 251 17.58 -5.32 33.46
C GLU A 251 16.76 -4.06 33.20
N ILE A 252 15.61 -4.18 32.56
CA ILE A 252 14.81 -3.03 32.16
C ILE A 252 14.14 -2.36 33.33
N LYS A 253 14.30 -1.05 33.46
CA LYS A 253 13.75 -0.24 34.55
C LYS A 253 12.35 0.28 34.26
N ARG A 254 11.95 0.31 32.99
CA ARG A 254 10.65 0.86 32.59
C ARG A 254 10.11 0.15 31.35
N PHE A 255 8.91 -0.40 31.47
CA PHE A 255 8.11 -0.92 30.36
C PHE A 255 6.98 0.07 30.06
N ILE A 256 6.82 0.48 28.81
CA ILE A 256 5.68 1.29 28.34
C ILE A 256 4.84 0.39 27.44
N LEU A 257 3.61 0.13 27.83
CA LEU A 257 2.71 -0.78 27.12
C LEU A 257 1.57 0.01 26.50
N TYR A 258 1.58 0.09 25.16
CA TYR A 258 0.49 0.66 24.39
C TYR A 258 -0.56 -0.41 24.15
N LEU A 259 -1.77 -0.23 24.66
CA LEU A 259 -2.82 -1.23 24.63
C LEU A 259 -4.18 -0.59 24.37
N ASP A 260 -5.11 -1.36 23.85
CA ASP A 260 -6.49 -0.95 23.66
C ASP A 260 -7.23 -0.81 25.01
N ASN A 261 -8.53 -0.50 24.94
CA ASN A 261 -9.36 -0.32 26.13
C ASN A 261 -10.06 -1.63 26.56
N ALA A 262 -9.45 -2.80 26.40
CA ALA A 262 -10.06 -4.04 26.83
C ALA A 262 -10.30 -4.03 28.34
N THR A 263 -11.50 -4.47 28.75
CA THR A 263 -11.98 -4.36 30.13
C THR A 263 -11.13 -5.13 31.14
N TYR A 264 -10.42 -6.16 30.72
CA TYR A 264 -9.59 -6.96 31.62
C TYR A 264 -8.33 -6.23 32.11
N TYR A 265 -7.83 -5.19 31.42
CA TYR A 265 -6.73 -4.36 31.90
C TYR A 265 -7.10 -3.54 33.16
N GLY A 266 -8.37 -3.15 33.27
CA GLY A 266 -8.89 -2.42 34.43
C GLY A 266 -9.32 -3.28 35.63
N LYS A 267 -9.21 -4.60 35.54
CA LYS A 267 -9.64 -5.50 36.63
C LYS A 267 -8.81 -5.29 37.92
N PRO A 268 -9.45 -5.42 39.10
CA PRO A 268 -8.77 -5.22 40.41
C PRO A 268 -7.48 -6.03 40.57
N VAL A 269 -7.46 -7.27 40.10
CA VAL A 269 -6.26 -8.14 40.17
C VAL A 269 -5.10 -7.56 39.35
N VAL A 270 -5.37 -6.97 38.21
CA VAL A 270 -4.33 -6.34 37.38
C VAL A 270 -3.83 -5.06 38.03
N GLN A 271 -4.73 -4.21 38.53
CA GLN A 271 -4.39 -2.95 39.18
C GLN A 271 -3.57 -3.19 40.47
N GLU A 272 -3.92 -4.24 41.24
CA GLU A 272 -3.15 -4.63 42.41
C GLU A 272 -1.75 -5.10 42.03
N TRP A 273 -1.64 -5.90 40.96
CA TRP A 273 -0.34 -6.38 40.50
C TRP A 273 0.53 -5.20 40.01
N LEU A 274 -0.03 -4.27 39.25
CA LEU A 274 0.68 -3.08 38.73
C LEU A 274 1.16 -2.16 39.88
N ARG A 275 0.42 -2.03 40.97
CA ARG A 275 0.88 -1.27 42.15
C ARG A 275 2.16 -1.84 42.76
N ARG A 276 2.36 -3.16 42.67
CA ARG A 276 3.57 -3.85 43.13
C ARG A 276 4.69 -3.85 42.09
N HIS A 277 4.38 -3.51 40.85
CA HIS A 277 5.31 -3.51 39.72
C HIS A 277 5.29 -2.15 39.00
N PRO A 278 5.80 -1.07 39.67
CA PRO A 278 5.72 0.29 39.16
C PRO A 278 6.54 0.54 37.90
N GLU A 279 7.39 -0.40 37.49
CA GLU A 279 8.12 -0.36 36.24
C GLU A 279 7.22 -0.52 35.00
N PHE A 280 6.00 -1.08 35.13
CA PHE A 280 5.05 -1.24 34.04
C PHE A 280 4.09 -0.05 33.96
N HIS A 281 4.12 0.65 32.82
CA HIS A 281 3.28 1.81 32.55
C HIS A 281 2.34 1.51 31.40
N LEU A 282 1.04 1.52 31.69
CA LEU A 282 0.01 1.30 30.69
C LEU A 282 -0.34 2.63 30.00
N GLU A 283 -0.32 2.64 28.69
CA GLU A 283 -0.63 3.77 27.84
C GLU A 283 -1.79 3.41 26.92
N PRO A 284 -3.00 3.92 27.14
CA PRO A 284 -4.14 3.58 26.31
C PRO A 284 -3.98 4.13 24.90
N VAL A 285 -4.19 3.27 23.92
CA VAL A 285 -4.39 3.66 22.52
C VAL A 285 -5.80 4.28 22.40
N PRO A 286 -5.99 5.33 21.61
CA PRO A 286 -7.30 5.93 21.42
C PRO A 286 -8.35 4.89 20.96
N PRO A 287 -9.59 4.95 21.45
CA PRO A 287 -10.64 4.04 21.02
C PRO A 287 -10.84 4.06 19.50
N TYR A 288 -11.23 2.94 18.92
CA TYR A 288 -11.48 2.79 17.49
C TYR A 288 -10.29 3.19 16.58
N SER A 289 -9.07 2.96 17.03
CA SER A 289 -7.86 3.43 16.37
C SER A 289 -6.84 2.30 16.08
N PRO A 290 -7.20 1.22 15.38
CA PRO A 290 -6.29 0.12 15.04
C PRO A 290 -5.14 0.59 14.12
N ASN A 291 -5.32 1.68 13.37
CA ASN A 291 -4.32 2.29 12.51
C ASN A 291 -3.10 2.84 13.29
N VAL A 292 -3.25 3.15 14.59
CA VAL A 292 -2.16 3.59 15.46
C VAL A 292 -1.73 2.51 16.46
N ASN A 293 -2.29 1.31 16.40
CA ASN A 293 -1.84 0.13 17.13
C ASN A 293 -0.96 -0.74 16.23
N LEU A 294 0.35 -0.69 16.44
CA LEU A 294 1.31 -1.28 15.50
C LEU A 294 1.19 -2.81 15.40
N ILE A 295 0.85 -3.49 16.50
CA ILE A 295 0.72 -4.95 16.51
C ILE A 295 -0.43 -5.46 15.62
N GLU A 296 -1.41 -4.63 15.29
CA GLU A 296 -2.49 -4.96 14.35
C GLU A 296 -1.95 -5.29 12.94
N ARG A 297 -0.82 -4.69 12.57
CA ARG A 297 -0.13 -5.02 11.31
C ARG A 297 0.47 -6.41 11.35
N LEU A 298 0.99 -6.83 12.50
CA LEU A 298 1.47 -8.20 12.71
C LEU A 298 0.32 -9.21 12.64
N TRP A 299 -0.85 -8.89 13.22
CA TRP A 299 -2.04 -9.73 13.11
C TRP A 299 -2.52 -9.89 11.68
N LYS A 300 -2.46 -8.81 10.90
CA LYS A 300 -2.77 -8.86 9.47
C LYS A 300 -1.79 -9.74 8.71
N PHE A 301 -0.49 -9.62 8.98
CA PHE A 301 0.56 -10.46 8.42
C PHE A 301 0.33 -11.93 8.77
N LEU A 302 0.09 -12.23 10.05
CA LEU A 302 -0.20 -13.58 10.55
C LEU A 302 -1.40 -14.21 9.82
N LYS A 303 -2.51 -13.47 9.73
CA LYS A 303 -3.71 -13.93 9.03
C LYS A 303 -3.42 -14.22 7.55
N GLN A 304 -2.65 -13.37 6.90
CA GLN A 304 -2.28 -13.54 5.51
C GLN A 304 -1.38 -14.77 5.28
N ARG A 305 -0.47 -15.07 6.20
CA ARG A 305 0.48 -16.18 6.09
C ARG A 305 -0.11 -17.51 6.55
N ALA A 306 -0.72 -17.54 7.72
CA ALA A 306 -1.23 -18.76 8.34
C ALA A 306 -2.66 -19.10 7.92
N LEU A 307 -3.55 -18.11 7.72
CA LEU A 307 -4.98 -18.33 7.53
C LEU A 307 -5.46 -18.13 6.07
N SER A 308 -4.57 -17.81 5.15
CA SER A 308 -4.88 -17.70 3.72
C SER A 308 -4.98 -19.05 2.99
N ARG A 309 -5.04 -20.13 3.74
CA ARG A 309 -5.24 -21.50 3.24
C ARG A 309 -6.23 -22.26 4.12
N TRP A 310 -6.87 -23.26 3.57
CA TRP A 310 -7.78 -24.12 4.32
C TRP A 310 -7.00 -25.11 5.22
N HIS A 311 -7.43 -25.19 6.48
CA HIS A 311 -6.92 -26.14 7.46
C HIS A 311 -7.97 -27.19 7.76
N LYS A 312 -7.62 -28.47 7.57
CA LYS A 312 -8.53 -29.60 7.75
C LYS A 312 -9.04 -29.72 9.19
N THR A 313 -8.20 -29.37 10.15
CA THR A 313 -8.52 -29.43 11.59
C THR A 313 -8.14 -28.13 12.28
N PHE A 314 -8.66 -27.94 13.49
CA PHE A 314 -8.29 -26.80 14.33
C PHE A 314 -6.81 -26.86 14.73
N GLU A 315 -6.33 -28.07 15.04
CA GLU A 315 -4.94 -28.32 15.41
C GLU A 315 -3.98 -27.95 14.26
N ALA A 316 -4.31 -28.31 13.01
CA ALA A 316 -3.52 -27.89 11.86
C ALA A 316 -3.49 -26.36 11.66
N MET A 317 -4.58 -25.66 12.00
CA MET A 317 -4.58 -24.19 12.01
C MET A 317 -3.67 -23.64 13.12
N GLN A 318 -3.71 -24.24 14.33
CA GLN A 318 -2.85 -23.83 15.42
C GLN A 318 -1.36 -24.04 15.10
N GLU A 319 -1.01 -25.18 14.50
CA GLU A 319 0.35 -25.45 14.03
C GLU A 319 0.81 -24.40 13.02
N ALA A 320 -0.02 -24.09 12.02
CA ALA A 320 0.32 -23.08 11.01
C ALA A 320 0.49 -21.67 11.62
N VAL A 321 -0.33 -21.31 12.60
CA VAL A 321 -0.18 -20.05 13.35
C VAL A 321 1.10 -20.05 14.15
N SER A 322 1.38 -21.14 14.85
CA SER A 322 2.59 -21.30 15.68
C SER A 322 3.85 -21.28 14.82
N GLU A 323 3.87 -21.98 13.70
CA GLU A 323 4.98 -21.98 12.74
C GLU A 323 5.35 -20.55 12.30
N VAL A 324 4.37 -19.70 11.97
CA VAL A 324 4.64 -18.31 11.58
C VAL A 324 5.16 -17.48 12.74
N LEU A 325 4.57 -17.62 13.94
CA LEU A 325 4.95 -16.80 15.11
C LEU A 325 6.28 -17.22 15.72
N ASP A 326 6.63 -18.51 15.65
CA ASP A 326 7.89 -19.04 16.20
C ASP A 326 9.08 -18.75 15.25
N HIS A 327 8.82 -18.48 13.96
CA HIS A 327 9.84 -18.21 12.95
C HIS A 327 9.70 -16.81 12.35
N LEU A 328 9.30 -15.80 13.12
CA LEU A 328 9.20 -14.41 12.66
C LEU A 328 10.54 -13.83 12.18
N ASP A 329 11.64 -14.37 12.62
CA ASP A 329 12.99 -14.03 12.17
C ASP A 329 13.21 -14.33 10.68
N GLU A 330 12.59 -15.37 10.14
CA GLU A 330 12.63 -15.68 8.70
C GLU A 330 11.94 -14.60 7.84
N TYR A 331 11.00 -13.85 8.43
CA TYR A 331 10.25 -12.76 7.78
C TYR A 331 10.79 -11.37 8.12
N ARG A 332 11.98 -11.27 8.70
CA ARG A 332 12.54 -10.02 9.25
C ARG A 332 12.56 -8.87 8.25
N GLU A 333 12.95 -9.13 7.00
CA GLU A 333 12.98 -8.08 5.97
C GLU A 333 11.59 -7.59 5.56
N GLU A 334 10.60 -8.47 5.50
CA GLU A 334 9.21 -8.14 5.19
C GLU A 334 8.58 -7.38 6.36
N LEU A 335 8.79 -7.87 7.57
CA LEU A 335 8.31 -7.22 8.79
C LEU A 335 8.96 -5.85 9.02
N ALA A 336 10.23 -5.67 8.69
CA ALA A 336 10.89 -4.37 8.78
C ALA A 336 10.20 -3.30 7.92
N LYS A 337 9.65 -3.68 6.76
CA LYS A 337 8.89 -2.78 5.88
C LYS A 337 7.46 -2.56 6.34
N LEU A 338 6.86 -3.55 6.97
CA LEU A 338 5.47 -3.52 7.43
C LEU A 338 5.32 -2.82 8.78
N MET A 339 6.26 -3.09 9.69
CA MET A 339 6.20 -2.68 11.10
C MET A 339 6.87 -1.32 11.35
N VAL A 340 6.95 -0.47 10.32
CA VAL A 340 7.42 0.90 10.49
C VAL A 340 6.47 1.69 11.38
N ASP A 341 7.01 2.47 12.31
CA ASP A 341 6.22 3.27 13.25
C ASP A 341 5.76 4.63 12.68
N GLU A 342 5.40 4.60 11.41
CA GLU A 342 4.70 5.66 10.70
C GLU A 342 3.19 5.38 10.75
N PHE A 343 2.45 6.27 11.40
CA PHE A 343 1.01 6.11 11.58
C PHE A 343 0.25 6.98 10.60
N HIS A 344 -0.62 6.35 9.80
CA HIS A 344 -1.54 7.07 8.94
C HIS A 344 -2.78 7.47 9.74
N ILE A 345 -2.98 8.77 9.93
CA ILE A 345 -4.14 9.33 10.60
C ILE A 345 -5.09 9.82 9.51
N ILE A 346 -6.35 9.39 9.57
CA ILE A 346 -7.39 9.88 8.67
C ILE A 346 -7.78 11.29 9.11
N GLU A 347 -7.53 12.27 8.25
CA GLU A 347 -7.85 13.67 8.54
C GLU A 347 -9.38 13.89 8.52
N LYS A 348 -9.88 14.83 9.33
CA LYS A 348 -11.32 15.16 9.39
C LYS A 348 -11.92 15.47 8.02
N GLN A 349 -11.15 16.08 7.13
CA GLN A 349 -11.57 16.42 5.77
C GLN A 349 -11.70 15.20 4.85
N GLU A 350 -11.01 14.10 5.14
CA GLU A 350 -11.12 12.83 4.39
C GLU A 350 -12.34 12.02 4.81
N ILE A 351 -12.93 12.33 5.97
CA ILE A 351 -14.15 11.68 6.46
C ILE A 351 -15.34 12.26 5.71
N PRO A 352 -16.21 11.43 5.08
CA PRO A 352 -17.42 11.92 4.43
C PRO A 352 -18.28 12.75 5.38
N ILE A 353 -18.93 13.79 4.86
CA ILE A 353 -19.67 14.79 5.67
C ILE A 353 -20.73 14.13 6.56
N GLU A 354 -21.41 13.12 6.03
CA GLU A 354 -22.44 12.34 6.73
C GLU A 354 -21.97 11.64 8.01
N TYR A 355 -20.65 11.44 8.17
CA TYR A 355 -20.04 10.82 9.36
C TYR A 355 -19.34 11.83 10.28
N ARG A 356 -19.22 13.11 9.88
CA ARG A 356 -18.53 14.13 10.68
C ARG A 356 -19.34 14.65 11.86
N GLU A 357 -20.66 14.55 11.76
CA GLU A 357 -21.60 15.06 12.77
C GLU A 357 -21.92 14.04 13.87
N VAL A 358 -21.48 12.78 13.68
CA VAL A 358 -21.79 11.66 14.60
C VAL A 358 -20.55 11.22 15.41
N ALA A 359 -19.37 11.84 15.16
CA ALA A 359 -18.11 11.52 15.79
C ALA A 359 -17.78 12.37 17.02
#